data_e9946c97e9635a1581466cfa85a57e49
#
_entry.id   e9946c97e9635a1581466cfa85a57e49
#
_cell.length_a   1.000
_cell.length_b   1.000
_cell.length_c   1.000
_cell.angle_alpha   90.00
_cell.angle_beta   90.00
_cell.angle_gamma   90.00
#
_symmetry.space_group_name_H-M   'P 1'
#
loop_
_entity.id
_entity.type
_entity.pdbx_description
1 polymer ?
#
loop_
_entity_poly.entity_id
_entity_poly.type
_entity_poly.pdbx_seq_one_letter_code
_entity_poly.pdbx_strand_id
1 'polypeptide(L)'
;MKQHTLSLWLGGVLFGLLTSAAQAEPWTLEHTLTEAQRYSAELSASRNEAQALDAMADSATQLPDPKLKFGIENVPVQGSNDRRLTREGMTMQKVGIMQSYVSSEKRERKAQTFQAQARSVLAKSEAVRAALQRDTAQAWLDLALAQQALKTARTLVRETERQRGVQKASVGAGGATPDSVLALQMILSAMRDKETLAQRDVQLA
;
A
#
# COMPACT_ATOMS: atom_id res chain seq x y z
N MET A 1 -41.21 -67.26 11.27
CA MET A 1 -42.17 -66.47 10.49
C MET A 1 -42.28 -65.09 11.11
N LYS A 2 -41.74 -64.09 10.44
CA LYS A 2 -42.18 -62.69 10.38
C LYS A 2 -41.05 -61.88 9.69
N GLN A 3 -41.34 -61.50 8.48
CA GLN A 3 -40.50 -60.64 7.64
C GLN A 3 -40.64 -59.20 8.13
N HIS A 4 -39.52 -58.50 8.34
CA HIS A 4 -39.50 -57.06 8.50
C HIS A 4 -38.79 -56.44 7.27
N THR A 5 -39.61 -55.80 6.46
CA THR A 5 -39.21 -55.02 5.30
C THR A 5 -38.50 -53.74 5.76
N LEU A 6 -37.23 -53.56 5.40
CA LEU A 6 -36.49 -52.31 5.52
C LEU A 6 -36.88 -51.40 4.34
N SER A 7 -37.59 -50.33 4.64
CA SER A 7 -37.82 -49.21 3.72
C SER A 7 -36.65 -48.26 3.73
N LEU A 8 -35.86 -48.20 2.62
CA LEU A 8 -34.83 -47.24 2.36
C LEU A 8 -35.46 -45.88 2.06
N TRP A 9 -35.27 -44.90 2.94
CA TRP A 9 -35.51 -43.49 2.68
C TRP A 9 -34.29 -42.90 2.02
N LEU A 10 -34.37 -42.64 0.71
CA LEU A 10 -33.39 -41.88 -0.05
C LEU A 10 -33.71 -40.39 0.13
N GLY A 11 -33.10 -39.75 1.13
CA GLY A 11 -33.13 -38.29 1.34
C GLY A 11 -32.15 -37.58 0.42
N GLY A 12 -32.64 -37.11 -0.73
CA GLY A 12 -31.85 -36.26 -1.62
C GLY A 12 -31.60 -34.92 -0.99
N VAL A 13 -30.36 -34.65 -0.54
CA VAL A 13 -29.90 -33.32 -0.14
C VAL A 13 -29.63 -32.51 -1.40
N LEU A 14 -30.58 -31.66 -1.77
CA LEU A 14 -30.43 -30.65 -2.82
C LEU A 14 -29.52 -29.55 -2.30
N PHE A 15 -28.22 -29.64 -2.55
CA PHE A 15 -27.23 -28.63 -2.23
C PHE A 15 -27.38 -27.47 -3.22
N GLY A 16 -28.26 -26.53 -2.89
CA GLY A 16 -28.45 -25.30 -3.64
C GLY A 16 -27.15 -24.47 -3.58
N LEU A 17 -26.36 -24.51 -4.63
CA LEU A 17 -25.25 -23.56 -4.88
C LEU A 17 -25.86 -22.15 -5.04
N LEU A 18 -25.96 -21.43 -3.94
CA LEU A 18 -26.11 -19.97 -3.94
C LEU A 18 -24.80 -19.39 -4.46
N THR A 19 -24.66 -19.29 -5.77
CA THR A 19 -23.68 -18.41 -6.39
C THR A 19 -24.12 -16.98 -6.08
N SER A 20 -23.64 -16.44 -4.96
CA SER A 20 -23.65 -15.00 -4.73
C SER A 20 -22.82 -14.40 -5.86
N ALA A 21 -23.48 -13.87 -6.88
CA ALA A 21 -22.84 -12.96 -7.80
C ALA A 21 -22.32 -11.81 -6.95
N ALA A 22 -21.03 -11.80 -6.65
CA ALA A 22 -20.36 -10.65 -6.08
C ALA A 22 -20.52 -9.53 -7.12
N GLN A 23 -21.55 -8.71 -6.94
CA GLN A 23 -21.67 -7.47 -7.67
C GLN A 23 -20.48 -6.64 -7.17
N ALA A 24 -19.46 -6.52 -8.02
CA ALA A 24 -18.39 -5.56 -7.80
C ALA A 24 -19.07 -4.20 -7.78
N GLU A 25 -19.23 -3.63 -6.59
CA GLU A 25 -19.69 -2.25 -6.47
C GLU A 25 -18.77 -1.36 -7.31
N PRO A 26 -19.34 -0.45 -8.10
CA PRO A 26 -18.51 0.43 -8.91
C PRO A 26 -17.58 1.22 -7.97
N TRP A 27 -16.30 1.17 -8.24
CA TRP A 27 -15.28 1.89 -7.47
C TRP A 27 -15.57 3.39 -7.56
N THR A 28 -16.24 3.91 -6.55
CA THR A 28 -16.47 5.35 -6.44
C THR A 28 -15.18 6.05 -6.02
N LEU A 29 -15.05 7.34 -6.34
CA LEU A 29 -13.90 8.13 -5.91
C LEU A 29 -13.71 8.06 -4.38
N GLU A 30 -14.78 8.15 -3.61
CA GLU A 30 -14.74 8.11 -2.14
C GLU A 30 -14.20 6.76 -1.63
N HIS A 31 -14.67 5.66 -2.20
CA HIS A 31 -14.18 4.33 -1.87
C HIS A 31 -12.69 4.19 -2.21
N THR A 32 -12.28 4.64 -3.40
CA THR A 32 -10.88 4.61 -3.85
C THR A 32 -9.97 5.41 -2.92
N LEU A 33 -10.39 6.62 -2.51
CA LEU A 33 -9.65 7.46 -1.57
C LEU A 33 -9.50 6.79 -0.19
N THR A 34 -10.55 6.15 0.29
CA THR A 34 -10.55 5.45 1.58
C THR A 34 -9.57 4.26 1.56
N GLU A 35 -9.65 3.45 0.50
CA GLU A 35 -8.76 2.30 0.35
C GLU A 35 -7.31 2.72 0.12
N ALA A 36 -7.05 3.76 -0.65
CA ALA A 36 -5.70 4.30 -0.82
C ALA A 36 -5.07 4.71 0.53
N GLN A 37 -5.84 5.37 1.40
CA GLN A 37 -5.35 5.73 2.74
C GLN A 37 -5.14 4.52 3.64
N ARG A 38 -6.02 3.52 3.55
CA ARG A 38 -5.97 2.30 4.34
C ARG A 38 -4.71 1.48 4.04
N TYR A 39 -4.36 1.37 2.76
CA TYR A 39 -3.22 0.56 2.30
C TYR A 39 -1.93 1.35 2.15
N SER A 40 -1.92 2.65 2.49
CA SER A 40 -0.70 3.46 2.39
C SER A 40 0.36 3.01 3.38
N ALA A 41 1.46 2.46 2.86
CA ALA A 41 2.63 2.10 3.64
C ALA A 41 3.28 3.31 4.29
N GLU A 42 3.29 4.47 3.62
CA GLU A 42 3.88 5.72 4.12
C GLU A 42 3.11 6.28 5.32
N LEU A 43 1.77 6.27 5.28
CA LEU A 43 0.95 6.66 6.42
C LEU A 43 1.09 5.70 7.60
N SER A 44 1.23 4.41 7.35
CA SER A 44 1.46 3.44 8.41
C SER A 44 2.87 3.55 9.00
N ALA A 45 3.89 3.82 8.18
CA ALA A 45 5.25 4.09 8.64
C ALA A 45 5.31 5.33 9.55
N SER A 46 4.66 6.43 9.16
CA SER A 46 4.59 7.65 9.98
C SER A 46 3.91 7.41 11.33
N ARG A 47 2.84 6.60 11.37
CA ARG A 47 2.19 6.21 12.64
C ARG A 47 3.11 5.37 13.54
N ASN A 48 3.80 4.40 12.96
CA ASN A 48 4.74 3.55 13.70
C ASN A 48 5.94 4.35 14.22
N GLU A 49 6.45 5.32 13.43
CA GLU A 49 7.52 6.21 13.86
C GLU A 49 7.08 7.09 15.04
N ALA A 50 5.89 7.67 14.98
CA ALA A 50 5.35 8.45 16.09
C ALA A 50 5.19 7.60 17.37
N GLN A 51 4.68 6.37 17.25
CA GLN A 51 4.58 5.44 18.38
C GLN A 51 5.94 5.05 18.95
N ALA A 52 6.94 4.85 18.09
CA ALA A 52 8.30 4.56 18.54
C ALA A 52 8.91 5.75 19.32
N LEU A 53 8.66 6.97 18.85
CA LEU A 53 9.10 8.18 19.55
C LEU A 53 8.40 8.35 20.91
N ASP A 54 7.11 8.05 21.01
CA ASP A 54 6.38 8.07 22.27
C ASP A 54 6.93 7.00 23.25
N ALA A 55 7.21 5.79 22.78
CA ALA A 55 7.86 4.76 23.59
C ALA A 55 9.28 5.18 24.04
N MET A 56 10.03 5.91 23.19
CA MET A 56 11.32 6.51 23.57
C MET A 56 11.14 7.60 24.63
N ALA A 57 10.05 8.36 24.57
CA ALA A 57 9.74 9.37 25.59
C ALA A 57 9.50 8.71 26.94
N ASP A 58 8.72 7.63 26.99
CA ASP A 58 8.45 6.87 28.22
C ASP A 58 9.75 6.28 28.78
N SER A 59 10.58 5.66 27.94
CA SER A 59 11.89 5.15 28.34
C SER A 59 12.80 6.26 28.87
N ALA A 60 12.76 7.47 28.29
CA ALA A 60 13.61 8.59 28.69
C ALA A 60 13.27 9.13 30.09
N THR A 61 12.08 8.85 30.62
CA THR A 61 11.71 9.21 32.01
C THR A 61 12.34 8.31 33.06
N GLN A 62 12.79 7.11 32.66
CA GLN A 62 13.36 6.11 33.54
C GLN A 62 14.85 6.38 33.79
N LEU A 63 15.35 5.89 34.93
CA LEU A 63 16.79 5.84 35.19
C LEU A 63 17.43 4.76 34.30
N PRO A 64 18.68 4.98 33.81
CA PRO A 64 19.44 3.95 33.17
C PRO A 64 19.60 2.71 34.05
N ASP A 65 19.67 1.52 33.44
CA ASP A 65 19.81 0.28 34.18
C ASP A 65 21.11 0.25 35.01
N PRO A 66 21.09 -0.34 36.22
CA PRO A 66 22.29 -0.60 37.00
C PRO A 66 23.21 -1.58 36.27
N LYS A 67 24.52 -1.29 36.28
CA LYS A 67 25.55 -2.15 35.67
C LYS A 67 26.30 -2.86 36.77
N LEU A 68 26.32 -4.21 36.70
CA LEU A 68 27.14 -5.03 37.52
C LEU A 68 28.51 -5.15 36.88
N LYS A 69 29.58 -4.83 37.64
CA LYS A 69 30.97 -4.92 37.20
C LYS A 69 31.66 -6.03 37.92
N PHE A 70 32.31 -6.88 37.17
CA PHE A 70 33.26 -7.88 37.66
C PHE A 70 34.63 -7.59 37.06
N GLY A 71 35.68 -7.73 37.84
CA GLY A 71 37.00 -7.56 37.34
C GLY A 71 38.03 -8.19 38.25
N ILE A 72 39.19 -8.49 37.72
CA ILE A 72 40.41 -8.82 38.45
C ILE A 72 41.40 -7.73 38.10
N GLU A 73 41.88 -7.02 39.10
CA GLU A 73 42.82 -5.90 38.96
C GLU A 73 44.22 -6.33 39.46
N ASN A 74 45.23 -5.70 38.88
CA ASN A 74 46.65 -5.93 39.25
C ASN A 74 47.14 -7.37 39.09
N VAL A 75 46.71 -8.03 38.00
CA VAL A 75 47.27 -9.34 37.65
C VAL A 75 48.70 -9.12 37.16
N PRO A 76 49.72 -9.77 37.78
CA PRO A 76 51.10 -9.66 37.31
C PRO A 76 51.22 -10.25 35.90
N VAL A 77 51.90 -9.52 35.00
CA VAL A 77 52.13 -9.96 33.62
C VAL A 77 53.59 -10.29 33.33
N GLN A 78 54.43 -10.14 34.35
CA GLN A 78 55.89 -10.45 34.28
C GLN A 78 56.41 -10.95 35.64
N GLY A 79 57.49 -11.73 35.64
CA GLY A 79 58.17 -12.24 36.84
C GLY A 79 57.69 -13.61 37.26
N SER A 80 58.16 -14.08 38.44
CA SER A 80 57.89 -15.43 38.98
C SER A 80 56.42 -15.70 39.30
N ASN A 81 55.62 -14.66 39.42
CA ASN A 81 54.17 -14.71 39.69
C ASN A 81 53.30 -14.37 38.44
N ASP A 82 53.90 -14.41 37.23
CA ASP A 82 53.18 -14.11 35.99
C ASP A 82 51.88 -14.92 35.88
N ARG A 83 50.75 -14.20 35.59
CA ARG A 83 49.39 -14.73 35.42
C ARG A 83 48.84 -15.57 36.58
N ARG A 84 49.43 -15.44 37.79
CA ARG A 84 48.92 -16.15 38.97
C ARG A 84 48.05 -15.25 39.83
N LEU A 85 46.77 -15.60 39.93
CA LEU A 85 45.73 -14.78 40.56
C LEU A 85 45.81 -14.78 42.11
N THR A 86 46.52 -15.73 42.71
CA THR A 86 46.48 -15.95 44.18
C THR A 86 47.83 -15.79 44.88
N ARG A 87 48.91 -15.54 44.14
CA ARG A 87 50.31 -15.46 44.74
C ARG A 87 50.79 -14.01 44.89
N GLU A 88 50.11 -13.05 44.24
CA GLU A 88 50.50 -11.65 44.33
C GLU A 88 49.57 -10.96 45.33
N GLY A 89 50.15 -10.32 46.32
CA GLY A 89 49.37 -9.61 47.37
C GLY A 89 48.58 -8.39 46.89
N MET A 90 48.84 -7.96 45.64
CA MET A 90 48.15 -6.81 45.03
C MET A 90 47.06 -7.21 44.05
N THR A 91 46.93 -8.49 43.70
CA THR A 91 45.85 -8.97 42.84
C THR A 91 44.52 -8.91 43.59
N MET A 92 43.57 -8.17 43.08
CA MET A 92 42.28 -7.99 43.71
C MET A 92 41.13 -8.43 42.79
N GLN A 93 40.17 -9.11 43.35
CA GLN A 93 38.88 -9.35 42.72
C GLN A 93 37.94 -8.20 43.09
N LYS A 94 37.32 -7.62 42.10
CA LYS A 94 36.42 -6.49 42.28
C LYS A 94 35.02 -6.85 41.79
N VAL A 95 34.06 -6.67 42.67
CA VAL A 95 32.62 -6.73 42.35
C VAL A 95 32.02 -5.39 42.72
N GLY A 96 31.32 -4.80 41.79
CA GLY A 96 30.68 -3.48 42.02
C GLY A 96 29.42 -3.30 41.25
N ILE A 97 28.50 -2.49 41.79
CA ILE A 97 27.30 -2.03 41.11
C ILE A 97 27.50 -0.56 40.78
N MET A 98 27.28 -0.21 39.54
CA MET A 98 27.31 1.17 39.07
C MET A 98 25.93 1.61 38.55
N GLN A 99 25.37 2.62 39.14
CA GLN A 99 24.13 3.27 38.71
C GLN A 99 24.43 4.70 38.22
N SER A 100 24.09 4.98 36.98
CA SER A 100 24.15 6.37 36.47
C SER A 100 22.91 7.13 36.93
N TYR A 101 23.11 8.19 37.69
CA TYR A 101 22.03 9.06 38.12
C TYR A 101 21.90 10.25 37.15
N VAL A 102 20.69 10.39 36.58
CA VAL A 102 20.30 11.55 35.77
C VAL A 102 19.13 12.23 36.47
N SER A 103 19.19 13.54 36.68
CA SER A 103 18.11 14.27 37.34
C SER A 103 16.78 14.11 36.66
N SER A 104 15.67 14.11 37.40
CA SER A 104 14.30 14.00 36.87
C SER A 104 14.01 15.06 35.82
N GLU A 105 14.38 16.30 36.08
CA GLU A 105 14.19 17.41 35.15
C GLU A 105 14.86 17.14 33.79
N LYS A 106 16.08 16.64 33.77
CA LYS A 106 16.79 16.34 32.53
C LYS A 106 16.13 15.20 31.77
N ARG A 107 15.61 14.18 32.48
CA ARG A 107 14.87 13.05 31.90
C ARG A 107 13.55 13.51 31.30
N GLU A 108 12.80 14.34 32.02
CA GLU A 108 11.54 14.92 31.57
C GLU A 108 11.71 15.79 30.32
N ARG A 109 12.75 16.66 30.30
CA ARG A 109 13.07 17.48 29.12
C ARG A 109 13.44 16.61 27.91
N LYS A 110 14.15 15.50 28.13
CA LYS A 110 14.44 14.55 27.06
C LYS A 110 13.17 13.86 26.55
N ALA A 111 12.28 13.45 27.43
CA ALA A 111 10.98 12.88 27.07
C ALA A 111 10.13 13.90 26.25
N GLN A 112 10.06 15.16 26.70
CA GLN A 112 9.38 16.22 25.94
C GLN A 112 9.94 16.42 24.54
N THR A 113 11.26 16.25 24.35
CA THR A 113 11.87 16.31 23.02
C THR A 113 11.34 15.21 22.10
N PHE A 114 11.28 13.97 22.58
CA PHE A 114 10.71 12.84 21.80
C PHE A 114 9.23 13.06 21.50
N GLN A 115 8.45 13.51 22.48
CA GLN A 115 7.03 13.84 22.25
C GLN A 115 6.84 14.95 21.22
N ALA A 116 7.72 15.98 21.22
CA ALA A 116 7.69 17.03 20.22
C ALA A 116 8.02 16.48 18.81
N GLN A 117 8.97 15.56 18.73
CA GLN A 117 9.30 14.86 17.48
C GLN A 117 8.13 14.00 17.00
N ALA A 118 7.47 13.23 17.88
CA ALA A 118 6.28 12.46 17.54
C ALA A 118 5.16 13.33 16.95
N ARG A 119 4.88 14.47 17.61
CA ARG A 119 3.91 15.45 17.08
C ARG A 119 4.32 16.01 15.71
N SER A 120 5.61 16.27 15.51
CA SER A 120 6.13 16.72 14.20
C SER A 120 5.93 15.68 13.10
N VAL A 121 6.17 14.39 13.38
CA VAL A 121 5.94 13.27 12.45
C VAL A 121 4.46 13.19 12.09
N LEU A 122 3.57 13.25 13.08
CA LEU A 122 2.11 13.23 12.84
C LEU A 122 1.66 14.44 12.01
N ALA A 123 2.17 15.64 12.28
CA ALA A 123 1.86 16.83 11.49
C ALA A 123 2.33 16.69 10.02
N LYS A 124 3.51 16.11 9.80
CA LYS A 124 4.02 15.82 8.45
C LYS A 124 3.16 14.78 7.74
N SER A 125 2.63 13.79 8.46
CA SER A 125 1.78 12.74 7.88
C SER A 125 0.47 13.29 7.29
N GLU A 126 -0.02 14.44 7.78
CA GLU A 126 -1.19 15.10 7.17
C GLU A 126 -0.88 15.66 5.78
N ALA A 127 0.32 16.17 5.54
CA ALA A 127 0.75 16.58 4.20
C ALA A 127 0.87 15.37 3.25
N VAL A 128 1.39 14.25 3.74
CA VAL A 128 1.43 12.97 3.00
C VAL A 128 0.02 12.49 2.66
N ARG A 129 -0.90 12.57 3.61
CA ARG A 129 -2.31 12.22 3.38
C ARG A 129 -2.95 13.09 2.30
N ALA A 130 -2.74 14.40 2.36
CA ALA A 130 -3.28 15.33 1.38
C ALA A 130 -2.72 15.08 -0.03
N ALA A 131 -1.41 14.80 -0.12
CA ALA A 131 -0.77 14.42 -1.38
C ALA A 131 -1.36 13.11 -1.94
N LEU A 132 -1.48 12.08 -1.11
CA LEU A 132 -2.08 10.80 -1.50
C LEU A 132 -3.51 10.96 -2.01
N GLN A 133 -4.32 11.76 -1.31
CA GLN A 133 -5.70 12.04 -1.74
C GLN A 133 -5.74 12.74 -3.10
N ARG A 134 -4.91 13.75 -3.31
CA ARG A 134 -4.82 14.46 -4.58
C ARG A 134 -4.41 13.51 -5.71
N ASP A 135 -3.35 12.74 -5.51
CA ASP A 135 -2.77 11.89 -6.55
C ASP A 135 -3.73 10.73 -6.89
N THR A 136 -4.41 10.16 -5.89
CA THR A 136 -5.45 9.15 -6.09
C THR A 136 -6.66 9.73 -6.83
N ALA A 137 -7.12 10.93 -6.46
CA ALA A 137 -8.23 11.58 -7.15
C ALA A 137 -7.89 11.91 -8.60
N GLN A 138 -6.66 12.37 -8.85
CA GLN A 138 -6.19 12.65 -10.21
C GLN A 138 -6.16 11.38 -11.06
N ALA A 139 -5.56 10.30 -10.57
CA ALA A 139 -5.51 9.02 -11.28
C ALA A 139 -6.91 8.47 -11.59
N TRP A 140 -7.84 8.58 -10.63
CA TRP A 140 -9.24 8.18 -10.83
C TRP A 140 -9.93 8.98 -11.93
N LEU A 141 -9.73 10.32 -11.96
CA LEU A 141 -10.28 11.19 -12.98
C LEU A 141 -9.66 10.93 -14.36
N ASP A 142 -8.35 10.73 -14.41
CA ASP A 142 -7.64 10.44 -15.65
C ASP A 142 -8.15 9.13 -16.28
N LEU A 143 -8.34 8.09 -15.48
CA LEU A 143 -8.96 6.84 -15.93
C LEU A 143 -10.40 7.06 -16.44
N ALA A 144 -11.20 7.81 -15.71
CA ALA A 144 -12.59 8.10 -16.13
C ALA A 144 -12.64 8.87 -17.46
N LEU A 145 -11.77 9.85 -17.64
CA LEU A 145 -11.63 10.60 -18.90
C LEU A 145 -11.15 9.73 -20.06
N ALA A 146 -10.15 8.87 -19.82
CA ALA A 146 -9.67 7.93 -20.84
C ALA A 146 -10.76 6.94 -21.27
N GLN A 147 -11.54 6.40 -20.33
CA GLN A 147 -12.68 5.54 -20.62
C GLN A 147 -13.77 6.26 -21.45
N GLN A 148 -14.07 7.51 -21.11
CA GLN A 148 -15.03 8.31 -21.86
C GLN A 148 -14.52 8.61 -23.29
N ALA A 149 -13.25 8.93 -23.46
CA ALA A 149 -12.62 9.14 -24.75
C ALA A 149 -12.69 7.86 -25.62
N LEU A 150 -12.39 6.71 -25.05
CA LEU A 150 -12.53 5.41 -25.74
C LEU A 150 -13.97 5.14 -26.18
N LYS A 151 -14.94 5.37 -25.30
CA LYS A 151 -16.37 5.22 -25.63
C LYS A 151 -16.78 6.11 -26.79
N THR A 152 -16.31 7.35 -26.81
CA THR A 152 -16.55 8.31 -27.90
C THR A 152 -15.89 7.85 -29.21
N ALA A 153 -14.62 7.44 -29.16
CA ALA A 153 -13.90 6.93 -30.33
C ALA A 153 -14.60 5.71 -30.96
N ARG A 154 -15.03 4.75 -30.14
CA ARG A 154 -15.80 3.58 -30.60
C ARG A 154 -17.13 3.98 -31.26
N THR A 155 -17.80 4.99 -30.73
CA THR A 155 -19.04 5.48 -31.32
C THR A 155 -18.79 6.11 -32.69
N LEU A 156 -17.72 6.92 -32.81
CA LEU A 156 -17.35 7.52 -34.10
C LEU A 156 -16.98 6.47 -35.15
N VAL A 157 -16.24 5.43 -34.78
CA VAL A 157 -15.94 4.31 -35.69
C VAL A 157 -17.23 3.67 -36.21
N ARG A 158 -18.15 3.30 -35.31
CA ARG A 158 -19.44 2.69 -35.69
C ARG A 158 -20.27 3.58 -36.61
N GLU A 159 -20.38 4.88 -36.32
CA GLU A 159 -21.14 5.81 -37.16
C GLU A 159 -20.50 6.00 -38.53
N THR A 160 -19.16 6.09 -38.60
CA THR A 160 -18.43 6.18 -39.87
C THR A 160 -18.60 4.90 -40.71
N GLU A 161 -18.59 3.73 -40.08
CA GLU A 161 -18.87 2.44 -40.74
C GLU A 161 -20.29 2.40 -41.32
N ARG A 162 -21.29 2.88 -40.59
CA ARG A 162 -22.69 2.98 -41.07
C ARG A 162 -22.75 3.93 -42.26
N GLN A 163 -22.17 5.12 -42.17
CA GLN A 163 -22.14 6.10 -43.27
C GLN A 163 -21.46 5.51 -44.51
N ARG A 164 -20.32 4.81 -44.37
CA ARG A 164 -19.66 4.12 -45.48
C ARG A 164 -20.58 3.07 -46.10
N GLY A 165 -21.34 2.31 -45.32
CA GLY A 165 -22.32 1.33 -45.80
C GLY A 165 -23.43 1.97 -46.66
N VAL A 166 -24.00 3.08 -46.15
CA VAL A 166 -25.03 3.86 -46.88
C VAL A 166 -24.45 4.42 -48.17
N GLN A 167 -23.24 5.00 -48.12
CA GLN A 167 -22.60 5.60 -49.30
C GLN A 167 -22.31 4.55 -50.38
N LYS A 168 -21.83 3.34 -49.94
CA LYS A 168 -21.58 2.22 -50.86
C LYS A 168 -22.87 1.78 -51.59
N ALA A 169 -24.00 1.70 -50.83
CA ALA A 169 -25.29 1.37 -51.43
C ALA A 169 -25.76 2.49 -52.42
N SER A 170 -25.54 3.76 -52.08
CA SER A 170 -25.85 4.90 -52.94
C SER A 170 -25.05 4.89 -54.25
N VAL A 171 -23.77 4.50 -54.26
CA VAL A 171 -22.98 4.31 -55.46
C VAL A 171 -23.57 3.23 -56.36
N GLY A 172 -24.03 2.10 -55.78
CA GLY A 172 -24.69 1.03 -56.53
C GLY A 172 -26.02 1.46 -57.18
N ALA A 173 -26.70 2.48 -56.60
CA ALA A 173 -27.93 3.06 -57.13
C ALA A 173 -27.69 4.26 -58.07
N GLY A 174 -26.43 4.61 -58.37
CA GLY A 174 -26.08 5.78 -59.23
C GLY A 174 -26.20 7.16 -58.52
N GLY A 175 -26.45 7.17 -57.21
CA GLY A 175 -26.65 8.42 -56.45
C GLY A 175 -25.36 9.00 -55.82
N ALA A 176 -24.20 8.32 -55.93
CA ALA A 176 -22.94 8.80 -55.35
C ALA A 176 -21.77 8.34 -56.21
N THR A 177 -20.58 8.95 -56.00
CA THR A 177 -19.35 8.61 -56.73
C THR A 177 -18.49 7.63 -55.92
N PRO A 178 -17.69 6.76 -56.59
CA PRO A 178 -16.76 5.88 -55.89
C PRO A 178 -15.75 6.62 -54.99
N ASP A 179 -15.33 7.83 -55.38
CA ASP A 179 -14.41 8.66 -54.60
C ASP A 179 -14.96 9.01 -53.20
N SER A 180 -16.30 9.20 -53.12
CA SER A 180 -16.94 9.47 -51.83
C SER A 180 -16.84 8.31 -50.85
N VAL A 181 -16.86 7.07 -51.35
CA VAL A 181 -16.65 5.83 -50.52
C VAL A 181 -15.18 5.73 -50.12
N LEU A 182 -14.24 6.05 -51.01
CA LEU A 182 -12.82 6.07 -50.69
C LEU A 182 -12.48 7.09 -49.61
N ALA A 183 -13.05 8.31 -49.71
CA ALA A 183 -12.88 9.35 -48.68
C ALA A 183 -13.36 8.88 -47.30
N LEU A 184 -14.54 8.24 -47.24
CA LEU A 184 -15.04 7.66 -45.98
C LEU A 184 -14.17 6.49 -45.45
N GLN A 185 -13.55 5.72 -46.35
CA GLN A 185 -12.62 4.66 -45.97
C GLN A 185 -11.37 5.24 -45.30
N MET A 186 -10.83 6.35 -45.80
CA MET A 186 -9.69 7.05 -45.18
C MET A 186 -10.07 7.62 -43.80
N ILE A 187 -11.23 8.23 -43.70
CA ILE A 187 -11.75 8.74 -42.43
C ILE A 187 -11.93 7.59 -41.42
N LEU A 188 -12.47 6.46 -41.83
CA LEU A 188 -12.64 5.28 -40.99
C LEU A 188 -11.30 4.75 -40.47
N SER A 189 -10.26 4.70 -41.31
CA SER A 189 -8.91 4.32 -40.88
C SER A 189 -8.40 5.25 -39.79
N ALA A 190 -8.52 6.57 -40.00
CA ALA A 190 -8.09 7.56 -39.00
C ALA A 190 -8.90 7.46 -37.67
N MET A 191 -10.20 7.12 -37.74
CA MET A 191 -11.00 6.89 -36.52
C MET A 191 -10.60 5.62 -35.79
N ARG A 192 -10.24 4.56 -36.47
CA ARG A 192 -9.71 3.32 -35.87
C ARG A 192 -8.36 3.54 -35.20
N ASP A 193 -7.49 4.35 -35.79
CA ASP A 193 -6.22 4.74 -35.17
C ASP A 193 -6.47 5.50 -33.85
N LYS A 194 -7.45 6.43 -33.85
CA LYS A 194 -7.86 7.14 -32.63
C LYS A 194 -8.44 6.19 -31.58
N GLU A 195 -9.22 5.19 -31.96
CA GLU A 195 -9.74 4.17 -31.04
C GLU A 195 -8.59 3.38 -30.41
N THR A 196 -7.60 2.96 -31.21
CA THR A 196 -6.43 2.23 -30.72
C THR A 196 -5.63 3.06 -29.72
N LEU A 197 -5.42 4.35 -30.01
CA LEU A 197 -4.74 5.27 -29.09
C LEU A 197 -5.54 5.44 -27.78
N ALA A 198 -6.84 5.66 -27.87
CA ALA A 198 -7.70 5.79 -26.68
C ALA A 198 -7.74 4.49 -25.85
N GLN A 199 -7.69 3.32 -26.50
CA GLN A 199 -7.61 2.03 -25.80
C GLN A 199 -6.29 1.88 -25.05
N ARG A 200 -5.17 2.29 -25.64
CA ARG A 200 -3.86 2.33 -24.96
C ARG A 200 -3.90 3.27 -23.77
N ASP A 201 -4.48 4.46 -23.92
CA ASP A 201 -4.55 5.46 -22.85
C ASP A 201 -5.34 4.95 -21.64
N VAL A 202 -6.42 4.16 -21.83
CA VAL A 202 -7.12 3.47 -20.75
C VAL A 202 -6.24 2.40 -20.06
N GLN A 203 -5.30 1.79 -20.78
CA GLN A 203 -4.38 0.79 -20.19
C GLN A 203 -3.24 1.43 -19.40
N LEU A 204 -2.94 2.70 -19.67
CA LEU A 204 -1.85 3.44 -19.02
C LEU A 204 -2.34 4.31 -17.84
N ALA A 205 -3.62 4.65 -17.81
CA ALA A 205 -4.27 5.38 -16.71
C ALA A 205 -4.59 4.45 -15.53
#